data_b1644a085923f379d25bc038bdb980c4
#
_entry.id   b1644a085923f379d25bc038bdb980c4
#
_cell.length_a   1.000
_cell.length_b   1.000
_cell.length_c   1.000
_cell.angle_alpha   90.00
_cell.angle_beta   90.00
_cell.angle_gamma   90.00
#
_symmetry.space_group_name_H-M   'P 1'
#
loop_
_entity.id
_entity.type
_entity.pdbx_description
1 polymer ?
#
loop_
_entity_poly.entity_id
_entity_poly.type
_entity_poly.pdbx_seq_one_letter_code
_entity_poly.pdbx_strand_id
1 'polypeptide(L)'
;MVIPLPKLPSSDLSGVTPVVAGFAVMGAVVLLATAAEVLHFRRVLRAAPLAFGPRRAGFVLASIAPFLRVLALAAAAWGLTVLLVSPPKSHKAGEIKEGEYRHLVLVLDVSRSMEAEDAGPSGKQKRAERAADLIQSFFERVQAERYKTTIVAVASEAKPVVVDTTDREVIRNILTELPMRHAFKPGETNMFAGLEEAAKIAKPWPPGSAVLMVVTDGDTVPATGMPKMPASVGNNVVMVGVGSPTVGKAFGGHMSRQDVSTLRQVATRLNGSYHDGNEKHLTTELVSKIDEKAKPKGADKWTPREYALLCVGVGTGVLAFLPALLTLLGTGWEPGRNPRRINPIPVSRSS
;
A
#
# COMPACT_ATOMS: atom_id res chain seq x y z
N MET A 1 39.32 -18.88 -6.53
CA MET A 1 38.80 -20.27 -6.42
C MET A 1 37.60 -20.21 -5.51
N VAL A 2 36.38 -20.09 -6.08
CA VAL A 2 35.11 -19.96 -5.34
C VAL A 2 34.59 -21.38 -5.14
N ILE A 3 34.55 -21.83 -3.91
CA ILE A 3 34.02 -23.15 -3.55
C ILE A 3 32.48 -23.07 -3.69
N PRO A 4 31.83 -23.84 -4.57
CA PRO A 4 30.39 -23.86 -4.65
C PRO A 4 29.82 -24.54 -3.41
N LEU A 5 28.95 -23.83 -2.67
CA LEU A 5 28.18 -24.41 -1.58
C LEU A 5 27.29 -25.55 -2.11
N PRO A 6 27.21 -26.70 -1.40
CA PRO A 6 26.36 -27.79 -1.81
C PRO A 6 24.91 -27.33 -1.86
N LYS A 7 24.25 -27.54 -2.99
CA LYS A 7 22.80 -27.39 -3.11
C LYS A 7 22.14 -28.42 -2.20
N LEU A 8 21.53 -27.94 -1.11
CA LEU A 8 20.64 -28.77 -0.32
C LEU A 8 19.54 -29.32 -1.23
N PRO A 9 19.17 -30.60 -1.11
CA PRO A 9 18.09 -31.17 -1.91
C PRO A 9 16.82 -30.39 -1.65
N SER A 10 16.20 -29.87 -2.72
CA SER A 10 14.87 -29.31 -2.68
C SER A 10 13.91 -30.47 -2.38
N SER A 11 13.63 -30.68 -1.10
CA SER A 11 12.55 -31.58 -0.69
C SER A 11 11.25 -30.97 -1.23
N ASP A 12 10.58 -31.68 -2.10
CA ASP A 12 9.27 -31.35 -2.64
C ASP A 12 8.23 -31.29 -1.51
N LEU A 13 8.23 -30.20 -0.77
CA LEU A 13 7.18 -29.78 0.16
C LEU A 13 6.11 -28.96 -0.58
N SER A 14 5.92 -29.23 -1.86
CA SER A 14 5.01 -28.46 -2.74
C SER A 14 3.52 -28.56 -2.40
N GLY A 15 3.15 -29.30 -1.34
CA GLY A 15 1.75 -29.39 -0.89
C GLY A 15 1.46 -28.82 0.51
N VAL A 16 2.48 -28.45 1.29
CA VAL A 16 2.26 -27.96 2.67
C VAL A 16 2.43 -26.44 2.72
N THR A 17 1.37 -25.73 3.07
CA THR A 17 1.47 -24.29 3.23
C THR A 17 2.44 -23.95 4.37
N PRO A 18 3.24 -22.86 4.27
CA PRO A 18 4.21 -22.46 5.31
C PRO A 18 3.61 -22.38 6.72
N VAL A 19 2.34 -22.01 6.79
CA VAL A 19 1.58 -21.92 8.04
C VAL A 19 1.36 -23.29 8.68
N VAL A 20 1.00 -24.30 7.88
CA VAL A 20 0.78 -25.68 8.37
C VAL A 20 2.08 -26.28 8.87
N ALA A 21 3.19 -26.10 8.13
CA ALA A 21 4.52 -26.54 8.60
C ALA A 21 4.90 -25.86 9.93
N GLY A 22 4.62 -24.55 10.06
CA GLY A 22 4.82 -23.80 11.29
C GLY A 22 4.05 -24.37 12.48
N PHE A 23 2.78 -24.72 12.30
CA PHE A 23 1.98 -25.34 13.38
C PHE A 23 2.48 -26.74 13.78
N ALA A 24 2.95 -27.54 12.82
CA ALA A 24 3.51 -28.87 13.12
C ALA A 24 4.78 -28.76 13.98
N VAL A 25 5.71 -27.88 13.60
CA VAL A 25 6.96 -27.63 14.37
C VAL A 25 6.62 -27.01 15.74
N MET A 26 5.71 -26.05 15.80
CA MET A 26 5.25 -25.46 17.05
C MET A 26 4.70 -26.52 18.00
N GLY A 27 3.86 -27.45 17.51
CA GLY A 27 3.31 -28.55 18.31
C GLY A 27 4.42 -29.44 18.89
N ALA A 28 5.41 -29.81 18.10
CA ALA A 28 6.57 -30.60 18.57
C ALA A 28 7.38 -29.84 19.64
N VAL A 29 7.64 -28.54 19.42
CA VAL A 29 8.36 -27.70 20.39
C VAL A 29 7.58 -27.55 21.69
N VAL A 30 6.25 -27.36 21.63
CA VAL A 30 5.41 -27.27 22.83
C VAL A 30 5.48 -28.57 23.64
N LEU A 31 5.38 -29.73 23.01
CA LEU A 31 5.48 -31.03 23.70
C LEU A 31 6.83 -31.19 24.39
N LEU A 32 7.94 -30.92 23.67
CA LEU A 32 9.29 -31.06 24.21
C LEU A 32 9.56 -30.05 25.34
N ALA A 33 9.19 -28.79 25.14
CA ALA A 33 9.36 -27.72 26.12
C ALA A 33 8.51 -27.99 27.38
N THR A 34 7.26 -28.43 27.22
CA THR A 34 6.42 -28.80 28.38
C THR A 34 7.01 -29.97 29.15
N ALA A 35 7.48 -31.01 28.48
CA ALA A 35 8.16 -32.15 29.13
C ALA A 35 9.40 -31.68 29.89
N ALA A 36 10.23 -30.83 29.27
CA ALA A 36 11.43 -30.29 29.91
C ALA A 36 11.11 -29.44 31.16
N GLU A 37 10.11 -28.54 31.05
CA GLU A 37 9.67 -27.69 32.16
C GLU A 37 9.04 -28.51 33.29
N VAL A 38 8.28 -29.55 33.01
CA VAL A 38 7.73 -30.45 34.03
C VAL A 38 8.85 -31.17 34.77
N LEU A 39 9.85 -31.69 34.04
CA LEU A 39 11.00 -32.33 34.66
C LEU A 39 11.84 -31.34 35.49
N HIS A 40 12.06 -30.13 34.96
CA HIS A 40 12.76 -29.08 35.70
C HIS A 40 11.99 -28.69 36.98
N PHE A 41 10.70 -28.46 36.86
CA PHE A 41 9.83 -28.08 37.99
C PHE A 41 9.82 -29.21 39.08
N ARG A 42 9.74 -30.48 38.68
CA ARG A 42 9.84 -31.61 39.62
C ARG A 42 11.19 -31.62 40.34
N ARG A 43 12.31 -31.31 39.65
CA ARG A 43 13.64 -31.22 40.30
C ARG A 43 13.68 -30.04 41.25
N VAL A 44 13.20 -28.88 40.87
CA VAL A 44 13.13 -27.69 41.73
C VAL A 44 12.28 -27.94 42.97
N LEU A 45 11.11 -28.57 42.84
CA LEU A 45 10.24 -28.90 43.95
C LEU A 45 10.90 -29.86 44.97
N ARG A 46 11.80 -30.76 44.53
CA ARG A 46 12.54 -31.67 45.39
C ARG A 46 13.71 -30.98 46.06
N ALA A 47 14.45 -30.13 45.36
CA ALA A 47 15.66 -29.49 45.86
C ALA A 47 15.40 -28.20 46.66
N ALA A 48 14.40 -27.42 46.33
CA ALA A 48 14.09 -26.12 46.94
C ALA A 48 13.87 -26.19 48.47
N PRO A 49 13.11 -27.14 49.01
CA PRO A 49 12.89 -27.23 50.47
C PRO A 49 14.19 -27.52 51.23
N LEU A 50 15.13 -28.28 50.62
CA LEU A 50 16.40 -28.61 51.20
C LEU A 50 17.37 -27.42 51.23
N ALA A 51 17.36 -26.61 50.17
CA ALA A 51 18.27 -25.47 50.03
C ALA A 51 17.72 -24.18 50.67
N PHE A 52 16.42 -23.95 50.62
CA PHE A 52 15.80 -22.65 50.88
C PHE A 52 14.70 -22.62 51.94
N GLY A 53 14.36 -23.77 52.53
CA GLY A 53 13.33 -23.87 53.55
C GLY A 53 11.88 -23.75 53.00
N PRO A 54 10.86 -23.58 53.89
CA PRO A 54 9.49 -23.58 53.48
C PRO A 54 9.11 -22.35 52.61
N ARG A 55 8.21 -22.57 51.69
CA ARG A 55 7.76 -21.58 50.68
C ARG A 55 7.19 -20.28 51.31
N ARG A 56 7.63 -19.13 50.83
CA ARG A 56 7.08 -17.81 51.13
C ARG A 56 6.30 -17.22 49.97
N ALA A 57 5.46 -16.19 50.29
CA ALA A 57 4.59 -15.48 49.36
C ALA A 57 5.39 -14.68 48.33
N GLY A 58 5.79 -15.08 47.27
CA GLY A 58 6.53 -14.51 46.11
C GLY A 58 6.55 -15.49 44.95
N PHE A 59 5.89 -16.63 45.14
CA PHE A 59 5.95 -17.79 44.25
C PHE A 59 5.06 -17.63 42.96
N VAL A 60 4.22 -16.62 42.90
CA VAL A 60 3.26 -16.48 41.79
C VAL A 60 3.98 -16.28 40.46
N LEU A 61 4.93 -15.35 40.39
CA LEU A 61 5.67 -15.07 39.18
C LEU A 61 6.55 -16.27 38.75
N ALA A 62 7.20 -16.93 39.70
CA ALA A 62 7.97 -18.13 39.45
C ALA A 62 7.13 -19.32 38.96
N SER A 63 5.84 -19.38 39.35
CA SER A 63 4.91 -20.43 38.89
C SER A 63 4.39 -20.15 37.46
N ILE A 64 4.29 -18.88 37.03
CA ILE A 64 3.87 -18.49 35.70
C ILE A 64 5.02 -18.59 34.68
N ALA A 65 6.28 -18.45 35.13
CA ALA A 65 7.45 -18.44 34.26
C ALA A 65 7.57 -19.66 33.32
N PRO A 66 7.29 -20.91 33.72
CA PRO A 66 7.32 -22.06 32.83
C PRO A 66 6.33 -21.93 31.67
N PHE A 67 5.12 -21.46 31.95
CA PHE A 67 4.09 -21.24 30.92
C PHE A 67 4.51 -20.16 29.92
N LEU A 68 5.09 -19.06 30.41
CA LEU A 68 5.60 -17.99 29.55
C LEU A 68 6.74 -18.46 28.67
N ARG A 69 7.65 -19.31 29.18
CA ARG A 69 8.74 -19.89 28.40
C ARG A 69 8.24 -20.80 27.30
N VAL A 70 7.30 -21.71 27.60
CA VAL A 70 6.73 -22.62 26.60
C VAL A 70 6.00 -21.82 25.51
N LEU A 71 5.19 -20.81 25.90
CA LEU A 71 4.49 -19.97 24.94
C LEU A 71 5.46 -19.17 24.06
N ALA A 72 6.50 -18.61 24.65
CA ALA A 72 7.53 -17.84 23.94
C ALA A 72 8.34 -18.72 22.96
N LEU A 73 8.71 -19.92 23.37
CA LEU A 73 9.36 -20.91 22.50
C LEU A 73 8.45 -21.35 21.35
N ALA A 74 7.17 -21.57 21.63
CA ALA A 74 6.17 -21.92 20.62
C ALA A 74 6.02 -20.82 19.57
N ALA A 75 5.88 -19.57 20.02
CA ALA A 75 5.75 -18.41 19.13
C ALA A 75 7.02 -18.22 18.28
N ALA A 76 8.19 -18.32 18.89
CA ALA A 76 9.45 -18.20 18.16
C ALA A 76 9.65 -19.34 17.15
N ALA A 77 9.32 -20.57 17.51
CA ALA A 77 9.45 -21.73 16.62
C ALA A 77 8.50 -21.64 15.43
N TRP A 78 7.23 -21.28 15.67
CA TRP A 78 6.28 -21.07 14.60
C TRP A 78 6.73 -19.97 13.65
N GLY A 79 7.08 -18.82 14.20
CA GLY A 79 7.52 -17.68 13.41
C GLY A 79 8.77 -17.97 12.58
N LEU A 80 9.78 -18.61 13.19
CA LEU A 80 11.02 -18.99 12.50
C LEU A 80 10.76 -19.99 11.36
N THR A 81 9.91 -20.99 11.60
CA THR A 81 9.54 -21.97 10.57
C THR A 81 8.82 -21.31 9.40
N VAL A 82 7.85 -20.44 9.68
CA VAL A 82 7.15 -19.70 8.63
C VAL A 82 8.11 -18.81 7.84
N LEU A 83 9.08 -18.17 8.49
CA LEU A 83 10.09 -17.32 7.82
C LEU A 83 11.03 -18.13 6.94
N LEU A 84 11.44 -19.33 7.38
CA LEU A 84 12.33 -20.20 6.62
C LEU A 84 11.65 -20.85 5.41
N VAL A 85 10.39 -21.24 5.56
CA VAL A 85 9.61 -21.88 4.47
C VAL A 85 9.03 -20.86 3.50
N SER A 86 8.72 -19.64 3.98
CA SER A 86 8.23 -18.58 3.12
C SER A 86 9.38 -18.00 2.29
N PRO A 87 9.28 -17.98 0.95
CA PRO A 87 10.29 -17.36 0.11
C PRO A 87 10.48 -15.90 0.52
N PRO A 88 11.73 -15.39 0.54
CA PRO A 88 11.95 -13.96 0.79
C PRO A 88 11.17 -13.18 -0.25
N LYS A 89 10.40 -12.17 0.18
CA LYS A 89 9.87 -11.18 -0.77
C LYS A 89 11.10 -10.51 -1.39
N SER A 90 11.59 -11.05 -2.53
CA SER A 90 12.42 -10.24 -3.39
C SER A 90 11.53 -9.06 -3.78
N HIS A 91 12.02 -7.84 -3.62
CA HIS A 91 11.46 -6.66 -4.25
C HIS A 91 11.81 -6.69 -5.76
N LYS A 92 11.50 -7.79 -6.44
CA LYS A 92 11.05 -7.68 -7.80
C LYS A 92 9.73 -6.96 -7.64
N ALA A 93 9.61 -5.78 -8.24
CA ALA A 93 8.34 -5.10 -8.41
C ALA A 93 7.34 -6.21 -8.74
N GLY A 94 6.48 -6.55 -7.77
CA GLY A 94 5.74 -7.81 -7.83
C GLY A 94 4.98 -7.78 -9.13
N GLU A 95 4.97 -8.85 -9.90
CA GLU A 95 4.08 -8.98 -11.04
C GLU A 95 2.70 -8.62 -10.51
N ILE A 96 2.26 -7.42 -10.87
CA ILE A 96 0.95 -6.91 -10.47
C ILE A 96 -0.05 -7.83 -11.13
N LYS A 97 -0.83 -8.55 -10.36
CA LYS A 97 -1.86 -9.44 -10.89
C LYS A 97 -2.81 -8.62 -11.75
N GLU A 98 -3.30 -9.18 -12.82
CA GLU A 98 -4.13 -8.46 -13.80
C GLU A 98 -5.33 -7.74 -13.16
N GLY A 99 -5.91 -8.28 -12.10
CA GLY A 99 -6.99 -7.64 -11.32
C GLY A 99 -6.56 -6.54 -10.33
N GLU A 100 -5.25 -6.32 -10.17
CA GLU A 100 -4.70 -5.29 -9.28
C GLU A 100 -4.32 -4.00 -10.01
N TYR A 101 -4.34 -4.01 -11.36
CA TYR A 101 -4.13 -2.82 -12.16
C TYR A 101 -5.29 -1.85 -12.03
N ARG A 102 -4.94 -0.58 -12.02
CA ARG A 102 -5.88 0.50 -12.25
C ARG A 102 -5.79 0.99 -13.69
N HIS A 103 -6.92 1.43 -14.19
CA HIS A 103 -7.00 2.01 -15.51
C HIS A 103 -7.01 3.54 -15.40
N LEU A 104 -6.10 4.20 -16.11
CA LEU A 104 -6.11 5.64 -16.28
C LEU A 104 -6.50 5.95 -17.72
N VAL A 105 -7.64 6.59 -17.92
CA VAL A 105 -8.05 7.08 -19.24
C VAL A 105 -7.75 8.56 -19.31
N LEU A 106 -6.84 8.94 -20.19
CA LEU A 106 -6.49 10.32 -20.51
C LEU A 106 -7.24 10.73 -21.76
N VAL A 107 -8.17 11.66 -21.65
CA VAL A 107 -8.81 12.32 -22.78
C VAL A 107 -8.11 13.64 -23.01
N LEU A 108 -7.38 13.74 -24.12
CA LEU A 108 -6.56 14.89 -24.45
C LEU A 108 -7.16 15.66 -25.61
N ASP A 109 -7.44 16.91 -25.37
CA ASP A 109 -7.78 17.85 -26.43
C ASP A 109 -6.53 18.15 -27.26
N VAL A 110 -6.61 17.87 -28.55
CA VAL A 110 -5.54 18.12 -29.54
C VAL A 110 -6.01 19.08 -30.63
N SER A 111 -7.05 19.86 -30.36
CA SER A 111 -7.57 20.87 -31.23
C SER A 111 -6.54 22.00 -31.47
N ARG A 112 -6.78 22.83 -32.46
CA ARG A 112 -5.89 23.94 -32.82
C ARG A 112 -5.70 24.94 -31.68
N SER A 113 -6.69 25.12 -30.81
CA SER A 113 -6.61 26.03 -29.67
C SER A 113 -5.56 25.60 -28.63
N MET A 114 -5.23 24.32 -28.57
CA MET A 114 -4.18 23.80 -27.67
C MET A 114 -2.76 24.23 -28.07
N GLU A 115 -2.58 24.85 -29.22
CA GLU A 115 -1.30 25.47 -29.61
C GLU A 115 -1.15 26.92 -29.07
N ALA A 116 -2.19 27.48 -28.44
CA ALA A 116 -2.10 28.78 -27.84
C ALA A 116 -1.02 28.87 -26.76
N GLU A 117 -0.24 29.93 -26.80
CA GLU A 117 0.80 30.23 -25.81
C GLU A 117 0.24 31.18 -24.74
N ASP A 118 -0.62 30.64 -23.87
CA ASP A 118 -1.30 31.40 -22.81
C ASP A 118 -1.49 30.55 -21.55
N ALA A 119 -0.86 29.37 -21.48
CA ALA A 119 -0.96 28.45 -20.35
C ALA A 119 0.26 28.49 -19.42
N GLY A 120 0.15 27.76 -18.32
CA GLY A 120 1.19 27.63 -17.30
C GLY A 120 1.34 28.84 -16.38
N PRO A 121 2.17 28.73 -15.34
CA PRO A 121 2.34 29.78 -14.32
C PRO A 121 2.83 31.11 -14.88
N SER A 122 3.57 31.08 -15.99
CA SER A 122 4.06 32.28 -16.66
C SER A 122 3.07 32.86 -17.70
N GLY A 123 2.04 32.11 -18.06
CA GLY A 123 1.11 32.48 -19.13
C GLY A 123 1.74 32.55 -20.53
N LYS A 124 2.86 31.85 -20.75
CA LYS A 124 3.63 31.85 -22.01
C LYS A 124 3.91 30.46 -22.57
N GLN A 125 3.37 29.44 -21.95
CA GLN A 125 3.52 28.04 -22.35
C GLN A 125 2.38 27.63 -23.27
N LYS A 126 2.62 26.75 -24.24
CA LYS A 126 1.54 26.16 -25.03
C LYS A 126 0.61 25.35 -24.15
N ARG A 127 -0.69 25.38 -24.43
CA ARG A 127 -1.69 24.59 -23.67
C ARG A 127 -1.38 23.09 -23.75
N ALA A 128 -0.96 22.59 -24.92
CA ALA A 128 -0.56 21.18 -25.10
C ALA A 128 0.68 20.81 -24.27
N GLU A 129 1.71 21.68 -24.25
CA GLU A 129 2.91 21.46 -23.42
C GLU A 129 2.55 21.45 -21.93
N ARG A 130 1.67 22.36 -21.51
CA ARG A 130 1.21 22.40 -20.12
C ARG A 130 0.42 21.14 -19.75
N ALA A 131 -0.40 20.62 -20.66
CA ALA A 131 -1.10 19.35 -20.47
C ALA A 131 -0.10 18.20 -20.27
N ALA A 132 0.96 18.14 -21.08
CA ALA A 132 2.01 17.13 -20.93
C ALA A 132 2.72 17.21 -19.58
N ASP A 133 3.13 18.43 -19.14
CA ASP A 133 3.76 18.66 -17.83
C ASP A 133 2.89 18.20 -16.65
N LEU A 134 1.58 18.47 -16.72
CA LEU A 134 0.64 18.08 -15.67
C LEU A 134 0.53 16.56 -15.55
N ILE A 135 0.43 15.89 -16.70
CA ILE A 135 0.34 14.43 -16.76
C ILE A 135 1.66 13.78 -16.31
N GLN A 136 2.80 14.32 -16.75
CA GLN A 136 4.11 13.84 -16.31
C GLN A 136 4.27 13.99 -14.80
N SER A 137 3.95 15.17 -14.25
CA SER A 137 3.95 15.42 -12.80
C SER A 137 3.03 14.47 -12.02
N PHE A 138 1.91 14.05 -12.60
CA PHE A 138 1.06 13.02 -12.01
C PHE A 138 1.79 11.69 -11.91
N PHE A 139 2.39 11.21 -13.02
CA PHE A 139 3.12 9.94 -13.04
C PHE A 139 4.37 9.91 -12.16
N GLU A 140 4.99 11.05 -11.87
CA GLU A 140 6.11 11.15 -10.93
C GLU A 140 5.69 10.95 -9.47
N ARG A 141 4.42 11.22 -9.15
CA ARG A 141 3.87 11.18 -7.78
C ARG A 141 3.06 9.95 -7.45
N VAL A 142 2.73 9.12 -8.45
CA VAL A 142 2.01 7.86 -8.28
C VAL A 142 2.89 6.66 -8.63
N GLN A 143 2.50 5.47 -8.18
CA GLN A 143 3.15 4.23 -8.62
C GLN A 143 2.67 3.87 -10.04
N ALA A 144 3.29 4.49 -11.05
CA ALA A 144 2.81 4.39 -12.43
C ALA A 144 2.74 2.96 -12.96
N GLU A 145 3.57 2.03 -12.44
CA GLU A 145 3.55 0.61 -12.77
C GLU A 145 2.21 -0.07 -12.45
N ARG A 146 1.40 0.55 -11.59
CA ARG A 146 0.05 0.07 -11.22
C ARG A 146 -1.05 0.57 -12.14
N TYR A 147 -0.72 1.48 -13.05
CA TYR A 147 -1.69 2.06 -13.96
C TYR A 147 -1.52 1.54 -15.38
N LYS A 148 -2.57 0.93 -15.92
CA LYS A 148 -2.73 0.71 -17.36
C LYS A 148 -3.32 1.98 -17.94
N THR A 149 -2.55 2.68 -18.77
CA THR A 149 -2.94 3.99 -19.30
C THR A 149 -3.46 3.87 -20.72
N THR A 150 -4.61 4.47 -20.95
CA THR A 150 -5.23 4.64 -22.27
C THR A 150 -5.27 6.11 -22.59
N ILE A 151 -4.81 6.50 -23.78
CA ILE A 151 -4.85 7.88 -24.27
C ILE A 151 -5.86 7.97 -25.42
N VAL A 152 -6.83 8.84 -25.27
CA VAL A 152 -7.81 9.19 -26.29
C VAL A 152 -7.58 10.64 -26.71
N ALA A 153 -7.17 10.86 -27.93
CA ALA A 153 -7.05 12.18 -28.51
C ALA A 153 -8.41 12.65 -29.04
N VAL A 154 -8.72 13.91 -28.82
CA VAL A 154 -9.99 14.53 -29.21
C VAL A 154 -9.76 15.82 -29.99
N ALA A 155 -10.45 15.95 -31.10
CA ALA A 155 -10.63 17.17 -31.83
C ALA A 155 -12.08 17.18 -32.41
N SER A 156 -12.28 17.19 -33.73
CA SER A 156 -13.59 17.03 -34.34
C SER A 156 -14.23 15.66 -34.13
N GLU A 157 -13.42 14.67 -33.83
CA GLU A 157 -13.78 13.30 -33.47
C GLU A 157 -12.87 12.79 -32.34
N ALA A 158 -13.11 11.59 -31.80
CA ALA A 158 -12.24 10.96 -30.81
C ALA A 158 -11.52 9.76 -31.41
N LYS A 159 -10.23 9.61 -31.10
CA LYS A 159 -9.41 8.46 -31.53
C LYS A 159 -8.59 7.93 -30.36
N PRO A 160 -8.66 6.63 -30.03
CA PRO A 160 -7.70 6.04 -29.13
C PRO A 160 -6.30 6.01 -29.78
N VAL A 161 -5.31 6.55 -29.08
CA VAL A 161 -3.91 6.61 -29.53
C VAL A 161 -3.15 5.41 -29.02
N VAL A 162 -3.35 5.08 -27.75
CA VAL A 162 -2.81 3.89 -27.10
C VAL A 162 -3.82 3.36 -26.09
N VAL A 163 -3.89 2.04 -25.93
CA VAL A 163 -4.81 1.37 -25.02
C VAL A 163 -4.04 0.48 -24.06
N ASP A 164 -4.32 0.60 -22.76
CA ASP A 164 -3.81 -0.24 -21.68
C ASP A 164 -2.27 -0.40 -21.64
N THR A 165 -1.53 0.67 -21.94
CA THR A 165 -0.06 0.66 -21.79
C THR A 165 0.37 0.89 -20.37
N THR A 166 1.43 0.22 -19.93
CA THR A 166 2.16 0.46 -18.67
C THR A 166 3.50 1.15 -18.92
N ASP A 167 3.85 1.39 -20.18
CA ASP A 167 5.13 1.97 -20.57
C ASP A 167 5.09 3.50 -20.50
N ARG A 168 5.85 4.06 -19.56
CA ARG A 168 5.97 5.51 -19.35
C ARG A 168 6.62 6.23 -20.53
N GLU A 169 7.58 5.61 -21.20
CA GLU A 169 8.27 6.20 -22.33
C GLU A 169 7.31 6.38 -23.51
N VAL A 170 6.46 5.38 -23.75
CA VAL A 170 5.41 5.47 -24.78
C VAL A 170 4.46 6.62 -24.46
N ILE A 171 4.01 6.74 -23.19
CA ILE A 171 3.12 7.83 -22.77
C ILE A 171 3.81 9.19 -22.98
N ARG A 172 5.06 9.34 -22.52
CA ARG A 172 5.82 10.57 -22.66
C ARG A 172 5.97 10.95 -24.13
N ASN A 173 6.41 10.02 -24.97
CA ASN A 173 6.63 10.29 -26.39
C ASN A 173 5.35 10.68 -27.10
N ILE A 174 4.20 10.07 -26.77
CA ILE A 174 2.89 10.45 -27.30
C ILE A 174 2.56 11.90 -26.91
N LEU A 175 2.83 12.30 -25.66
CA LEU A 175 2.50 13.63 -25.17
C LEU A 175 3.40 14.74 -25.69
N THR A 176 4.69 14.44 -25.96
CA THR A 176 5.69 15.47 -26.31
C THR A 176 6.07 15.48 -27.78
N GLU A 177 6.09 14.32 -28.45
CA GLU A 177 6.66 14.19 -29.79
C GLU A 177 5.63 13.87 -30.87
N LEU A 178 4.50 13.24 -30.51
CA LEU A 178 3.52 12.84 -31.50
C LEU A 178 2.60 14.03 -31.91
N PRO A 179 2.63 14.45 -33.16
CA PRO A 179 1.77 15.53 -33.63
C PRO A 179 0.35 15.03 -33.89
N MET A 180 -0.36 14.62 -32.81
CA MET A 180 -1.68 13.98 -32.85
C MET A 180 -2.74 14.78 -33.64
N ARG A 181 -2.62 16.11 -33.66
CA ARG A 181 -3.57 16.98 -34.37
C ARG A 181 -3.69 16.62 -35.85
N HIS A 182 -2.61 16.24 -36.50
CA HIS A 182 -2.60 15.91 -37.95
C HIS A 182 -3.42 14.65 -38.29
N ALA A 183 -3.80 13.86 -37.29
CA ALA A 183 -4.65 12.69 -37.48
C ALA A 183 -6.15 13.04 -37.59
N PHE A 184 -6.52 14.34 -37.40
CA PHE A 184 -7.89 14.78 -37.35
C PHE A 184 -8.25 15.73 -38.52
N LYS A 185 -9.48 15.65 -38.99
CA LYS A 185 -10.00 16.61 -39.95
C LYS A 185 -10.24 17.96 -39.29
N PRO A 186 -10.08 19.07 -40.03
CA PRO A 186 -10.49 20.39 -39.52
C PRO A 186 -11.97 20.39 -39.14
N GLY A 187 -12.28 20.92 -37.96
CA GLY A 187 -13.66 21.01 -37.45
C GLY A 187 -13.67 21.58 -36.04
N GLU A 188 -14.84 21.78 -35.49
CA GLU A 188 -15.04 22.18 -34.11
C GLU A 188 -14.71 21.01 -33.18
N THR A 189 -14.18 21.32 -31.99
CA THR A 189 -13.82 20.29 -31.00
C THR A 189 -15.06 19.65 -30.41
N ASN A 190 -15.12 18.34 -30.41
CA ASN A 190 -16.20 17.57 -29.81
C ASN A 190 -15.71 16.81 -28.59
N MET A 191 -15.61 17.47 -27.45
CA MET A 191 -15.16 16.86 -26.20
C MET A 191 -16.02 15.66 -25.77
N PHE A 192 -17.34 15.71 -26.07
CA PHE A 192 -18.25 14.62 -25.70
C PHE A 192 -17.97 13.33 -26.49
N ALA A 193 -17.45 13.40 -27.72
CA ALA A 193 -16.97 12.23 -28.44
C ALA A 193 -15.82 11.55 -27.69
N GLY A 194 -14.91 12.33 -27.10
CA GLY A 194 -13.82 11.78 -26.26
C GLY A 194 -14.33 11.11 -25.00
N LEU A 195 -15.29 11.72 -24.31
CA LEU A 195 -15.93 11.12 -23.14
C LEU A 195 -16.69 9.83 -23.50
N GLU A 196 -17.37 9.81 -24.67
CA GLU A 196 -18.08 8.63 -25.15
C GLU A 196 -17.11 7.48 -25.47
N GLU A 197 -16.00 7.76 -26.13
CA GLU A 197 -14.98 6.77 -26.44
C GLU A 197 -14.31 6.23 -25.16
N ALA A 198 -13.99 7.13 -24.23
CA ALA A 198 -13.49 6.74 -22.91
C ALA A 198 -14.49 5.86 -22.16
N ALA A 199 -15.79 6.18 -22.23
CA ALA A 199 -16.83 5.36 -21.61
C ALA A 199 -16.96 3.97 -22.25
N LYS A 200 -16.84 3.85 -23.57
CA LYS A 200 -16.84 2.56 -24.29
C LYS A 200 -15.67 1.69 -23.84
N ILE A 201 -14.46 2.27 -23.80
CA ILE A 201 -13.24 1.57 -23.38
C ILE A 201 -13.35 1.11 -21.92
N ALA A 202 -13.84 1.98 -21.04
CA ALA A 202 -13.95 1.70 -19.62
C ALA A 202 -15.10 0.75 -19.24
N LYS A 203 -16.07 0.53 -20.12
CA LYS A 203 -17.28 -0.26 -19.84
C LYS A 203 -17.03 -1.69 -19.32
N PRO A 204 -16.06 -2.46 -19.87
CA PRO A 204 -15.81 -3.84 -19.43
C PRO A 204 -15.07 -3.95 -18.08
N TRP A 205 -14.50 -2.87 -17.57
CA TRP A 205 -13.67 -2.90 -16.38
C TRP A 205 -14.48 -2.97 -15.08
N PRO A 206 -13.90 -3.49 -13.99
CA PRO A 206 -14.57 -3.57 -12.70
C PRO A 206 -15.01 -2.22 -12.16
N PRO A 207 -16.09 -2.14 -11.37
CA PRO A 207 -16.56 -0.90 -10.77
C PRO A 207 -15.49 -0.19 -9.94
N GLY A 208 -15.29 1.12 -10.19
CA GLY A 208 -14.32 1.95 -9.47
C GLY A 208 -12.85 1.67 -9.80
N SER A 209 -12.54 0.83 -10.80
CA SER A 209 -11.17 0.49 -11.20
C SER A 209 -10.51 1.51 -12.12
N ALA A 210 -11.26 2.45 -12.67
CA ALA A 210 -10.76 3.43 -13.63
C ALA A 210 -10.81 4.87 -13.10
N VAL A 211 -9.85 5.66 -13.55
CA VAL A 211 -9.80 7.11 -13.38
C VAL A 211 -9.89 7.74 -14.77
N LEU A 212 -10.76 8.71 -14.95
CA LEU A 212 -10.87 9.49 -16.16
C LEU A 212 -10.28 10.89 -15.91
N MET A 213 -9.24 11.24 -16.64
CA MET A 213 -8.64 12.57 -16.63
C MET A 213 -8.83 13.21 -18.01
N VAL A 214 -9.48 14.36 -18.04
CA VAL A 214 -9.75 15.11 -19.25
C VAL A 214 -8.97 16.41 -19.22
N VAL A 215 -8.15 16.68 -20.22
CA VAL A 215 -7.37 17.91 -20.32
C VAL A 215 -7.79 18.67 -21.56
N THR A 216 -8.35 19.86 -21.38
CA THR A 216 -8.91 20.71 -22.44
C THR A 216 -8.96 22.17 -21.98
N ASP A 217 -9.14 23.08 -22.91
CA ASP A 217 -9.47 24.49 -22.61
C ASP A 217 -10.97 24.71 -22.42
N GLY A 218 -11.83 23.76 -22.86
CA GLY A 218 -13.28 23.84 -22.72
C GLY A 218 -13.95 24.85 -23.61
N ASP A 219 -13.27 25.39 -24.61
CA ASP A 219 -13.72 26.46 -25.49
C ASP A 219 -14.99 26.07 -26.31
N THR A 220 -15.04 24.81 -26.74
CA THR A 220 -16.16 24.26 -27.55
C THR A 220 -16.73 23.00 -26.91
N VAL A 221 -17.57 23.18 -25.89
CA VAL A 221 -18.28 22.07 -25.26
C VAL A 221 -19.72 22.04 -25.76
N PRO A 222 -20.21 20.93 -26.34
CA PRO A 222 -21.60 20.82 -26.75
C PRO A 222 -22.58 21.04 -25.59
N ALA A 223 -23.65 21.74 -25.80
CA ALA A 223 -24.66 22.04 -24.78
C ALA A 223 -25.45 20.80 -24.34
N THR A 224 -25.59 19.80 -25.23
CA THR A 224 -26.38 18.58 -25.03
C THR A 224 -25.59 17.34 -25.47
N GLY A 225 -26.03 16.17 -25.08
CA GLY A 225 -25.42 14.91 -25.53
C GLY A 225 -24.28 14.40 -24.63
N MET A 226 -24.15 14.89 -23.40
CA MET A 226 -23.11 14.41 -22.47
C MET A 226 -23.33 12.93 -22.17
N PRO A 227 -22.30 12.07 -22.40
CA PRO A 227 -22.40 10.64 -22.17
C PRO A 227 -22.43 10.30 -20.67
N LYS A 228 -23.07 9.18 -20.34
CA LYS A 228 -23.03 8.63 -18.97
C LYS A 228 -21.76 7.81 -18.78
N MET A 229 -21.05 8.07 -17.68
CA MET A 229 -19.88 7.28 -17.34
C MET A 229 -20.26 5.91 -16.79
N PRO A 230 -19.50 4.85 -17.15
CA PRO A 230 -19.71 3.51 -16.62
C PRO A 230 -19.32 3.43 -15.13
N ALA A 231 -19.82 2.39 -14.45
CA ALA A 231 -19.53 2.16 -13.03
C ALA A 231 -18.02 1.97 -12.75
N SER A 232 -17.23 1.56 -13.74
CA SER A 232 -15.78 1.43 -13.63
C SER A 232 -15.10 2.78 -13.34
N VAL A 233 -15.57 3.87 -13.93
CA VAL A 233 -15.10 5.24 -13.68
C VAL A 233 -15.77 5.82 -12.42
N GLY A 234 -17.08 5.66 -12.28
CA GLY A 234 -17.86 6.16 -11.15
C GLY A 234 -17.60 7.65 -10.91
N ASN A 235 -17.19 8.00 -9.69
CA ASN A 235 -16.88 9.39 -9.26
C ASN A 235 -15.39 9.76 -9.44
N ASN A 236 -14.63 9.02 -10.23
CA ASN A 236 -13.19 9.23 -10.41
C ASN A 236 -12.92 10.01 -11.70
N VAL A 237 -13.58 11.14 -11.87
CA VAL A 237 -13.41 12.03 -13.03
C VAL A 237 -12.67 13.29 -12.59
N VAL A 238 -11.64 13.67 -13.33
CA VAL A 238 -10.86 14.89 -13.12
C VAL A 238 -10.86 15.69 -14.43
N MET A 239 -11.45 16.85 -14.39
CA MET A 239 -11.40 17.82 -15.49
C MET A 239 -10.27 18.80 -15.22
N VAL A 240 -9.30 18.87 -16.11
CA VAL A 240 -8.17 19.78 -16.02
C VAL A 240 -8.28 20.83 -17.09
N GLY A 241 -8.44 22.07 -16.67
CA GLY A 241 -8.50 23.21 -17.56
C GLY A 241 -7.12 23.80 -17.83
N VAL A 242 -6.80 24.06 -19.09
CA VAL A 242 -5.54 24.71 -19.50
C VAL A 242 -5.83 25.92 -20.40
N GLY A 243 -4.92 26.91 -20.36
CA GLY A 243 -5.08 28.18 -21.11
C GLY A 243 -5.66 29.31 -20.25
N SER A 244 -5.47 30.55 -20.69
CA SER A 244 -5.92 31.73 -19.93
C SER A 244 -7.45 31.85 -19.94
N PRO A 245 -8.10 32.03 -18.77
CA PRO A 245 -9.53 32.29 -18.69
C PRO A 245 -9.88 33.73 -19.02
N THR A 246 -8.90 34.64 -19.01
CA THR A 246 -9.14 36.10 -19.18
C THR A 246 -8.64 36.63 -20.52
N VAL A 247 -7.52 36.11 -21.00
CA VAL A 247 -6.88 36.57 -22.23
C VAL A 247 -7.18 35.56 -23.34
N GLY A 248 -8.00 35.93 -24.31
CA GLY A 248 -8.25 35.09 -25.48
C GLY A 248 -7.12 35.18 -26.51
N LYS A 249 -6.91 34.08 -27.24
CA LYS A 249 -6.02 34.01 -28.41
C LYS A 249 -6.86 33.78 -29.67
N ALA A 250 -6.51 34.48 -30.76
CA ALA A 250 -7.24 34.36 -32.02
C ALA A 250 -6.77 33.13 -32.81
N PHE A 251 -7.69 32.22 -33.13
CA PHE A 251 -7.45 31.06 -33.98
C PHE A 251 -8.59 30.95 -35.01
N GLY A 252 -8.21 30.97 -36.29
CA GLY A 252 -9.19 30.75 -37.36
C GLY A 252 -10.38 31.71 -37.39
N GLY A 253 -10.23 32.96 -36.90
CA GLY A 253 -11.27 33.96 -36.84
C GLY A 253 -12.16 33.95 -35.61
N HIS A 254 -11.81 33.09 -34.64
CA HIS A 254 -12.51 32.94 -33.37
C HIS A 254 -11.52 33.16 -32.21
N MET A 255 -12.01 33.72 -31.10
CA MET A 255 -11.24 34.00 -29.92
C MET A 255 -11.35 32.82 -28.96
N SER A 256 -10.30 32.01 -28.87
CA SER A 256 -10.23 30.89 -27.92
C SER A 256 -9.72 31.34 -26.55
N ARG A 257 -10.43 30.96 -25.51
CA ARG A 257 -10.04 31.13 -24.12
C ARG A 257 -10.52 29.93 -23.29
N GLN A 258 -9.92 29.71 -22.15
CA GLN A 258 -10.41 28.66 -21.23
C GLN A 258 -11.83 29.04 -20.72
N ASP A 259 -12.77 28.11 -20.85
CA ASP A 259 -14.11 28.25 -20.24
C ASP A 259 -14.19 27.44 -18.93
N VAL A 260 -13.71 28.07 -17.85
CA VAL A 260 -13.72 27.51 -16.48
C VAL A 260 -15.13 27.17 -16.02
N SER A 261 -16.13 27.98 -16.42
CA SER A 261 -17.50 27.79 -15.97
C SER A 261 -18.11 26.51 -16.54
N THR A 262 -17.93 26.28 -17.82
CA THR A 262 -18.40 25.09 -18.52
C THR A 262 -17.67 23.85 -18.04
N LEU A 263 -16.33 23.92 -17.87
CA LEU A 263 -15.54 22.78 -17.34
C LEU A 263 -15.98 22.38 -15.93
N ARG A 264 -16.26 23.33 -15.04
CA ARG A 264 -16.80 23.05 -13.70
C ARG A 264 -18.19 22.42 -13.76
N GLN A 265 -19.05 22.88 -14.62
CA GLN A 265 -20.39 22.29 -14.79
C GLN A 265 -20.30 20.84 -15.30
N VAL A 266 -19.45 20.57 -16.30
CA VAL A 266 -19.23 19.23 -16.83
C VAL A 266 -18.64 18.32 -15.73
N ALA A 267 -17.64 18.78 -15.00
CA ALA A 267 -17.07 18.04 -13.88
C ALA A 267 -18.14 17.67 -12.85
N THR A 268 -18.97 18.62 -12.44
CA THR A 268 -20.07 18.40 -11.49
C THR A 268 -21.09 17.38 -12.01
N ARG A 269 -21.51 17.50 -13.27
CA ARG A 269 -22.44 16.55 -13.89
C ARG A 269 -21.89 15.13 -14.01
N LEU A 270 -20.56 14.98 -14.12
CA LEU A 270 -19.85 13.69 -14.13
C LEU A 270 -19.51 13.20 -12.73
N ASN A 271 -19.97 13.86 -11.66
CA ASN A 271 -19.61 13.60 -10.27
C ASN A 271 -18.08 13.61 -10.04
N GLY A 272 -17.37 14.41 -10.81
CA GLY A 272 -15.94 14.58 -10.77
C GLY A 272 -15.50 15.88 -10.10
N SER A 273 -14.22 16.21 -10.27
CA SER A 273 -13.61 17.45 -9.79
C SER A 273 -12.98 18.24 -10.94
N TYR A 274 -13.04 19.56 -10.85
CA TYR A 274 -12.32 20.46 -11.75
C TYR A 274 -11.01 20.89 -11.10
N HIS A 275 -9.94 20.95 -11.89
CA HIS A 275 -8.64 21.47 -11.50
C HIS A 275 -8.15 22.52 -12.51
N ASP A 276 -7.67 23.66 -12.00
CA ASP A 276 -6.98 24.64 -12.83
C ASP A 276 -5.53 24.23 -13.05
N GLY A 277 -5.23 23.86 -14.29
CA GLY A 277 -3.89 23.39 -14.68
C GLY A 277 -2.88 24.51 -14.90
N ASN A 278 -3.29 25.79 -14.96
CA ASN A 278 -2.35 26.88 -15.28
C ASN A 278 -1.44 27.23 -14.11
N GLU A 279 -1.98 27.37 -12.90
CA GLU A 279 -1.23 27.86 -11.75
C GLU A 279 -0.43 26.76 -11.06
N LYS A 280 -1.00 25.59 -10.91
CA LYS A 280 -0.45 24.51 -10.08
C LYS A 280 -0.51 23.17 -10.78
N HIS A 281 0.41 22.27 -10.42
CA HIS A 281 0.25 20.85 -10.68
C HIS A 281 -0.96 20.30 -9.91
N LEU A 282 -1.43 19.12 -10.27
CA LEU A 282 -2.52 18.45 -9.57
C LEU A 282 -2.25 18.47 -8.05
N THR A 283 -3.25 18.82 -7.25
CA THR A 283 -3.07 18.92 -5.79
C THR A 283 -2.71 17.57 -5.20
N THR A 284 -1.91 17.57 -4.13
CA THR A 284 -1.53 16.34 -3.45
C THR A 284 -2.74 15.57 -2.93
N GLU A 285 -3.78 16.30 -2.50
CA GLU A 285 -5.05 15.71 -2.06
C GLU A 285 -5.76 14.98 -3.20
N LEU A 286 -5.77 15.55 -4.39
CA LEU A 286 -6.40 14.93 -5.56
C LEU A 286 -5.62 13.68 -5.99
N VAL A 287 -4.29 13.78 -6.05
CA VAL A 287 -3.42 12.65 -6.38
C VAL A 287 -3.54 11.55 -5.34
N SER A 288 -3.48 11.88 -4.04
CA SER A 288 -3.64 10.89 -2.97
C SER A 288 -5.02 10.23 -2.99
N LYS A 289 -6.09 10.98 -3.25
CA LYS A 289 -7.45 10.44 -3.39
C LYS A 289 -7.58 9.47 -4.57
N ILE A 290 -6.89 9.75 -5.67
CA ILE A 290 -6.80 8.85 -6.82
C ILE A 290 -5.99 7.59 -6.43
N ASP A 291 -4.83 7.75 -5.80
CA ASP A 291 -3.93 6.66 -5.45
C ASP A 291 -4.46 5.81 -4.28
N GLU A 292 -5.08 6.41 -3.27
CA GLU A 292 -5.67 5.70 -2.12
C GLU A 292 -6.79 4.75 -2.57
N LYS A 293 -7.63 5.20 -3.51
CA LYS A 293 -8.61 4.32 -4.14
C LYS A 293 -7.97 3.27 -5.04
N ALA A 294 -6.69 3.41 -5.40
CA ALA A 294 -5.91 2.45 -6.17
C ALA A 294 -5.36 1.30 -5.31
N LYS A 295 -5.33 1.44 -3.99
CA LYS A 295 -4.90 0.34 -3.11
C LYS A 295 -5.93 -0.77 -3.16
N PRO A 296 -5.53 -2.03 -3.46
CA PRO A 296 -6.46 -3.14 -3.44
C PRO A 296 -7.08 -3.23 -2.04
N LYS A 297 -8.42 -3.36 -1.98
CA LYS A 297 -9.14 -3.61 -0.72
C LYS A 297 -8.61 -4.90 -0.10
N GLY A 298 -7.68 -4.81 0.84
CA GLY A 298 -7.01 -5.94 1.47
C GLY A 298 -5.51 -5.77 1.65
N ALA A 299 -4.90 -4.71 1.14
CA ALA A 299 -3.47 -4.41 1.34
C ALA A 299 -3.09 -4.17 2.82
N ASP A 300 -4.08 -3.86 3.68
CA ASP A 300 -3.89 -3.66 5.12
C ASP A 300 -3.92 -4.97 5.94
N LYS A 301 -4.13 -6.12 5.31
CA LYS A 301 -4.04 -7.40 6.03
C LYS A 301 -2.59 -7.84 6.10
N TRP A 302 -2.10 -7.95 7.33
CA TRP A 302 -0.78 -8.48 7.63
C TRP A 302 -0.58 -9.82 6.93
N THR A 303 0.55 -9.95 6.29
CA THR A 303 0.93 -11.20 5.64
C THR A 303 1.38 -12.23 6.68
N PRO A 304 1.29 -13.54 6.41
CA PRO A 304 1.79 -14.57 7.33
C PRO A 304 3.25 -14.33 7.76
N ARG A 305 4.06 -13.71 6.90
CA ARG A 305 5.45 -13.37 7.18
C ARG A 305 5.58 -12.24 8.21
N GLU A 306 4.71 -11.23 8.17
CA GLU A 306 4.69 -10.14 9.15
C GLU A 306 4.24 -10.63 10.53
N TYR A 307 3.24 -11.50 10.58
CA TYR A 307 2.88 -12.19 11.82
C TYR A 307 4.04 -13.05 12.35
N ALA A 308 4.76 -13.74 11.47
CA ALA A 308 5.90 -14.57 11.84
C ALA A 308 7.04 -13.73 12.45
N LEU A 309 7.36 -12.57 11.86
CA LEU A 309 8.34 -11.63 12.40
C LEU A 309 7.95 -11.13 13.80
N LEU A 310 6.68 -10.78 13.98
CA LEU A 310 6.15 -10.36 15.26
C LEU A 310 6.27 -11.49 16.32
N CYS A 311 5.89 -12.71 15.95
CA CYS A 311 5.99 -13.87 16.84
C CYS A 311 7.43 -14.19 17.24
N VAL A 312 8.39 -14.08 16.31
CA VAL A 312 9.81 -14.24 16.63
C VAL A 312 10.29 -13.13 17.56
N GLY A 313 9.97 -11.87 17.25
CA GLY A 313 10.39 -10.72 18.07
C GLY A 313 9.84 -10.78 19.49
N VAL A 314 8.54 -11.03 19.64
CA VAL A 314 7.89 -11.14 20.96
C VAL A 314 8.39 -12.38 21.71
N GLY A 315 8.46 -13.54 21.03
CA GLY A 315 8.90 -14.79 21.66
C GLY A 315 10.33 -14.69 22.17
N THR A 316 11.27 -14.23 21.35
CA THR A 316 12.67 -14.05 21.77
C THR A 316 12.82 -12.94 22.82
N GLY A 317 12.05 -11.86 22.73
CA GLY A 317 12.03 -10.80 23.72
C GLY A 317 11.59 -11.33 25.11
N VAL A 318 10.50 -12.08 25.18
CA VAL A 318 10.04 -12.70 26.43
C VAL A 318 11.12 -13.64 27.00
N LEU A 319 11.76 -14.48 26.18
CA LEU A 319 12.81 -15.38 26.64
C LEU A 319 14.04 -14.64 27.19
N ALA A 320 14.40 -13.50 26.56
CA ALA A 320 15.54 -12.70 26.99
C ALA A 320 15.26 -11.92 28.29
N PHE A 321 14.07 -11.33 28.42
CA PHE A 321 13.74 -10.50 29.57
C PHE A 321 13.23 -11.28 30.79
N LEU A 322 12.66 -12.47 30.59
CA LEU A 322 12.08 -13.27 31.68
C LEU A 322 13.09 -13.61 32.82
N PRO A 323 14.35 -13.99 32.54
CA PRO A 323 15.34 -14.21 33.62
C PRO A 323 15.62 -12.92 34.41
N ALA A 324 15.81 -11.79 33.73
CA ALA A 324 16.02 -10.50 34.37
C ALA A 324 14.83 -10.10 35.25
N LEU A 325 13.59 -10.27 34.74
CA LEU A 325 12.36 -10.00 35.48
C LEU A 325 12.24 -10.89 36.72
N LEU A 326 12.61 -12.18 36.61
CA LEU A 326 12.65 -13.13 37.73
C LEU A 326 13.70 -12.76 38.76
N THR A 327 14.83 -12.18 38.37
CA THR A 327 15.86 -11.71 39.32
C THR A 327 15.44 -10.45 40.04
N LEU A 328 14.76 -9.53 39.37
CA LEU A 328 14.30 -8.24 39.91
C LEU A 328 13.07 -8.38 40.80
N LEU A 329 12.06 -9.14 40.34
CA LEU A 329 10.78 -9.32 41.01
C LEU A 329 10.64 -10.64 41.72
N GLY A 330 11.65 -11.52 41.55
CA GLY A 330 11.60 -12.91 42.00
C GLY A 330 11.72 -13.01 43.52
N THR A 331 11.32 -13.98 44.03
CA THR A 331 11.37 -14.77 45.27
C THR A 331 11.50 -14.05 46.61
N GLY A 332 11.98 -12.82 46.74
CA GLY A 332 12.23 -12.18 48.03
C GLY A 332 13.06 -13.06 48.99
N TRP A 333 13.87 -13.98 48.43
CA TRP A 333 14.70 -14.87 49.18
C TRP A 333 16.00 -14.14 49.56
N GLU A 334 16.24 -14.02 50.87
CA GLU A 334 17.47 -13.48 51.41
C GLU A 334 18.31 -14.66 52.03
N PRO A 335 19.54 -14.89 51.54
CA PRO A 335 20.42 -15.91 52.11
C PRO A 335 20.74 -15.55 53.55
N GLY A 336 20.65 -16.55 54.45
CA GLY A 336 21.04 -16.40 55.86
C GLY A 336 19.94 -15.93 56.83
N ARG A 337 18.76 -15.56 56.38
CA ARG A 337 17.61 -15.32 57.31
C ARG A 337 16.94 -16.63 57.69
N ASN A 338 17.39 -17.18 58.84
CA ASN A 338 16.78 -18.36 59.43
C ASN A 338 15.47 -17.95 60.15
N PRO A 339 14.25 -18.39 59.76
CA PRO A 339 12.98 -17.95 60.35
C PRO A 339 12.66 -18.54 61.70
N ARG A 340 13.53 -19.37 62.25
CA ARG A 340 13.35 -19.91 63.61
C ARG A 340 14.36 -19.30 64.57
N ARG A 341 14.06 -18.14 65.13
CA ARG A 341 14.48 -17.93 66.52
C ARG A 341 13.66 -18.90 67.36
N ILE A 342 14.27 -19.99 67.73
CA ILE A 342 13.78 -20.82 68.84
C ILE A 342 13.78 -19.91 70.04
N ASN A 343 12.61 -19.60 70.58
CA ASN A 343 12.50 -18.94 71.86
C ASN A 343 13.26 -19.80 72.87
N PRO A 344 14.24 -19.26 73.59
CA PRO A 344 14.88 -20.04 74.66
C PRO A 344 13.81 -20.41 75.65
N ILE A 345 13.78 -21.70 76.02
CA ILE A 345 12.93 -22.26 77.06
C ILE A 345 13.31 -21.51 78.35
N PRO A 346 12.35 -20.91 79.06
CA PRO A 346 12.62 -20.26 80.33
C PRO A 346 13.11 -21.32 81.31
N VAL A 347 14.35 -21.23 81.71
CA VAL A 347 14.92 -22.05 82.82
C VAL A 347 14.23 -21.56 84.09
N SER A 348 13.36 -22.41 84.64
CA SER A 348 12.79 -22.18 85.98
C SER A 348 13.93 -22.32 87.00
N ARG A 349 14.31 -21.19 87.62
CA ARG A 349 15.11 -21.21 88.81
C ARG A 349 14.22 -21.69 89.97
N SER A 350 14.43 -22.95 90.44
CA SER A 350 13.98 -23.39 91.69
C SER A 350 14.86 -22.81 92.79
N SER A 351 14.30 -21.99 93.68
CA SER A 351 14.85 -21.60 94.95
C SER A 351 14.60 -22.66 95.97
#